data_3ef4f2662d83fe4089263d1bd5188623
#
_entry.id   3ef4f2662d83fe4089263d1bd5188623
#
_cell.length_a   1.000
_cell.length_b   1.000
_cell.length_c   1.000
_cell.angle_alpha   90.00
_cell.angle_beta   90.00
_cell.angle_gamma   90.00
#
_symmetry.space_group_name_H-M   'P 1'
#
loop_
_entity.id
_entity.type
_entity.pdbx_description
1 polymer ?
#
loop_
_entity_poly.entity_id
_entity_poly.type
_entity_poly.pdbx_seq_one_letter_code
_entity_poly.pdbx_strand_id
1 'polypeptide(L)'
;AVRNRTTGVLYVLDEPSIGLHPSNIKGLNAVMHDLVADGNSVLLVDHDTQILSEADWLIEMGPEAGVGGGYVIAEGSIPQIISNKKSMIGPFLAKTADMHVRTQAGKEEVFTLGKLHLSTDNIHTVKPLEVDIPKGRLTVVTGVSGSGKTTMVLESLIPGLEASFCGEHLPKHVKSISAEGIAHVKLIDASPIGINVRSTVATYANIHDELRKIYAKTADAKNRKYKAGDFSYNTGKLRCPVCDGTGQISLDVQFLPDVDIQCPECGGSRYAKEAWQISYENKQGNRYSLPELMEMDVNTALQAVKDLKLVHQRLGVLKNLGLGYLTLGEETPSLSGGEAQRLKLASEMGKGQSDSVFVFDEPTIGLHPLDVQTLLGVFQALVDNGATVLVIEHDLDVIRNADYIIDMGPGGGEEGGRVVACGTPEQIAANEESV
;
A
#
# COMPACT_ATOMS: atom_id res chain seq x y z
N ALA A 1 16.62 29.29 -22.89
CA ALA A 1 15.16 29.42 -22.92
C ALA A 1 14.76 30.55 -21.99
N VAL A 2 14.10 31.60 -22.54
CA VAL A 2 13.53 32.68 -21.75
C VAL A 2 12.38 32.08 -20.96
N ARG A 3 12.54 31.83 -19.65
CA ARG A 3 11.42 31.51 -18.76
C ARG A 3 10.53 32.75 -18.72
N ASN A 4 9.29 32.64 -19.23
CA ASN A 4 8.26 33.63 -18.94
C ASN A 4 8.05 33.60 -17.43
N ARG A 5 8.58 34.59 -16.70
CA ARG A 5 8.37 34.73 -15.26
C ARG A 5 6.95 35.22 -15.05
N THR A 6 6.09 34.34 -14.57
CA THR A 6 4.76 34.71 -14.08
C THR A 6 4.89 35.20 -12.64
N THR A 7 4.16 36.25 -12.29
CA THR A 7 4.11 36.80 -10.93
C THR A 7 2.65 36.86 -10.45
N GLY A 8 2.45 36.73 -9.15
CA GLY A 8 1.10 36.76 -8.55
C GLY A 8 0.23 35.53 -8.85
N VAL A 9 0.85 34.41 -9.17
CA VAL A 9 0.16 33.12 -9.41
C VAL A 9 0.20 32.28 -8.15
N LEU A 10 -0.92 31.59 -7.85
CA LEU A 10 -0.96 30.53 -6.86
C LEU A 10 -0.73 29.18 -7.57
N TYR A 11 0.36 28.51 -7.23
CA TYR A 11 0.65 27.13 -7.63
C TYR A 11 0.12 26.20 -6.57
N VAL A 12 -0.72 25.23 -6.95
CA VAL A 12 -1.19 24.16 -6.09
C VAL A 12 -0.56 22.86 -6.58
N LEU A 13 0.24 22.24 -5.73
CA LEU A 13 0.97 21.00 -6.03
C LEU A 13 0.48 19.92 -5.07
N ASP A 14 0.01 18.81 -5.63
CA ASP A 14 -0.46 17.66 -4.88
C ASP A 14 0.58 16.54 -5.00
N GLU A 15 1.17 16.17 -3.86
CA GLU A 15 2.18 15.12 -3.70
C GLU A 15 3.31 15.15 -4.77
N PRO A 16 3.98 16.28 -5.01
CA PRO A 16 5.01 16.35 -6.04
C PRO A 16 6.30 15.58 -5.71
N SER A 17 6.45 15.09 -4.47
CA SER A 17 7.55 14.22 -4.05
C SER A 17 7.41 12.78 -4.51
N ILE A 18 6.20 12.34 -4.93
CA ILE A 18 5.92 10.95 -5.26
C ILE A 18 6.96 10.38 -6.25
N GLY A 19 7.57 9.25 -5.87
CA GLY A 19 8.54 8.53 -6.71
C GLY A 19 9.89 9.26 -6.90
N LEU A 20 10.15 10.34 -6.17
CA LEU A 20 11.42 11.04 -6.21
C LEU A 20 12.40 10.47 -5.20
N HIS A 21 13.59 10.12 -5.69
CA HIS A 21 14.72 9.82 -4.80
C HIS A 21 15.11 11.07 -3.98
N PRO A 22 15.57 10.95 -2.71
CA PRO A 22 15.96 12.09 -1.85
C PRO A 22 16.90 13.11 -2.51
N SER A 23 17.80 12.66 -3.40
CA SER A 23 18.66 13.57 -4.18
C SER A 23 17.90 14.50 -5.12
N ASN A 24 16.74 14.09 -5.63
CA ASN A 24 15.90 14.86 -6.55
C ASN A 24 14.99 15.84 -5.81
N ILE A 25 14.66 15.58 -4.54
CA ILE A 25 13.85 16.46 -3.69
C ILE A 25 14.53 17.84 -3.54
N LYS A 26 15.86 17.88 -3.42
CA LYS A 26 16.61 19.15 -3.39
C LYS A 26 16.37 20.01 -4.63
N GLY A 27 16.29 19.37 -5.81
CA GLY A 27 15.98 20.06 -7.06
C GLY A 27 14.54 20.59 -7.09
N LEU A 28 13.58 19.85 -6.58
CA LEU A 28 12.18 20.26 -6.45
C LEU A 28 12.05 21.46 -5.49
N ASN A 29 12.69 21.40 -4.32
CA ASN A 29 12.72 22.49 -3.35
C ASN A 29 13.30 23.77 -3.97
N ALA A 30 14.39 23.69 -4.73
CA ALA A 30 14.96 24.83 -5.42
C ALA A 30 13.98 25.47 -6.41
N VAL A 31 13.22 24.66 -7.16
CA VAL A 31 12.18 25.18 -8.08
C VAL A 31 11.07 25.89 -7.32
N MET A 32 10.61 25.35 -6.18
CA MET A 32 9.58 26.00 -5.35
C MET A 32 10.08 27.33 -4.77
N HIS A 33 11.31 27.39 -4.28
CA HIS A 33 11.94 28.63 -3.82
C HIS A 33 12.06 29.68 -4.93
N ASP A 34 12.44 29.27 -6.15
CA ASP A 34 12.47 30.15 -7.32
C ASP A 34 11.08 30.73 -7.63
N LEU A 35 10.02 29.92 -7.59
CA LEU A 35 8.66 30.40 -7.82
C LEU A 35 8.22 31.43 -6.77
N VAL A 36 8.54 31.20 -5.50
CA VAL A 36 8.22 32.14 -4.41
C VAL A 36 9.05 33.43 -4.56
N ALA A 37 10.35 33.33 -4.89
CA ALA A 37 11.21 34.47 -5.12
C ALA A 37 10.77 35.34 -6.31
N ASP A 38 10.13 34.74 -7.32
CA ASP A 38 9.51 35.43 -8.45
C ASP A 38 8.18 36.11 -8.10
N GLY A 39 7.75 36.11 -6.82
CA GLY A 39 6.53 36.78 -6.33
C GLY A 39 5.26 35.97 -6.50
N ASN A 40 5.36 34.65 -6.54
CA ASN A 40 4.22 33.71 -6.55
C ASN A 40 3.98 33.09 -5.17
N SER A 41 2.87 32.40 -5.03
CA SER A 41 2.55 31.60 -3.86
C SER A 41 2.51 30.12 -4.25
N VAL A 42 3.04 29.26 -3.37
CA VAL A 42 3.00 27.81 -3.56
C VAL A 42 2.22 27.19 -2.40
N LEU A 43 1.15 26.48 -2.72
CA LEU A 43 0.41 25.62 -1.79
C LEU A 43 0.75 24.17 -2.14
N LEU A 44 1.30 23.47 -1.16
CA LEU A 44 1.81 22.12 -1.32
C LEU A 44 1.03 21.17 -0.41
N VAL A 45 0.60 20.04 -0.96
CA VAL A 45 0.13 18.88 -0.19
C VAL A 45 1.18 17.80 -0.31
N ASP A 46 1.80 17.41 0.80
CA ASP A 46 2.86 16.40 0.81
C ASP A 46 3.05 15.85 2.23
N HIS A 47 3.73 14.72 2.37
CA HIS A 47 4.11 14.12 3.66
C HIS A 47 5.62 13.87 3.78
N ASP A 48 6.40 14.13 2.73
CA ASP A 48 7.86 14.02 2.81
C ASP A 48 8.45 15.10 3.73
N THR A 49 9.10 14.65 4.81
CA THR A 49 9.65 15.56 5.82
C THR A 49 10.76 16.46 5.28
N GLN A 50 11.44 16.07 4.19
CA GLN A 50 12.47 16.90 3.56
C GLN A 50 11.87 18.09 2.80
N ILE A 51 10.66 17.92 2.26
CA ILE A 51 9.90 19.00 1.63
C ILE A 51 9.23 19.86 2.69
N LEU A 52 8.53 19.21 3.64
CA LEU A 52 7.82 19.93 4.70
C LEU A 52 8.74 20.82 5.53
N SER A 53 10.00 20.43 5.74
CA SER A 53 10.97 21.20 6.50
C SER A 53 11.33 22.55 5.86
N GLU A 54 11.12 22.72 4.56
CA GLU A 54 11.40 23.94 3.80
C GLU A 54 10.19 24.89 3.71
N ALA A 55 9.03 24.51 4.27
CA ALA A 55 7.83 25.34 4.23
C ALA A 55 7.90 26.53 5.20
N ASP A 56 7.42 27.70 4.76
CA ASP A 56 7.27 28.88 5.63
C ASP A 56 6.16 28.66 6.67
N TRP A 57 5.08 27.99 6.28
CA TRP A 57 3.91 27.72 7.09
C TRP A 57 3.35 26.32 6.80
N LEU A 58 3.09 25.57 7.84
CA LEU A 58 2.52 24.22 7.75
C LEU A 58 1.15 24.19 8.40
N ILE A 59 0.21 23.49 7.74
CA ILE A 59 -1.12 23.19 8.27
C ILE A 59 -1.22 21.65 8.31
N GLU A 60 -1.33 21.11 9.50
CA GLU A 60 -1.45 19.66 9.71
C GLU A 60 -2.91 19.27 9.92
N MET A 61 -3.39 18.36 9.07
CA MET A 61 -4.75 17.82 9.10
C MET A 61 -4.75 16.46 9.79
N GLY A 62 -5.81 16.17 10.56
CA GLY A 62 -5.93 14.89 11.27
C GLY A 62 -7.09 14.91 12.26
N PRO A 63 -7.00 14.14 13.41
CA PRO A 63 -5.88 13.25 13.78
C PRO A 63 -5.86 11.91 13.06
N GLU A 64 -6.99 11.49 12.48
CA GLU A 64 -7.16 10.21 11.79
C GLU A 64 -7.71 10.44 10.37
N ALA A 65 -7.79 9.39 9.58
CA ALA A 65 -8.49 9.42 8.31
C ALA A 65 -10.00 9.12 8.50
N GLY A 66 -10.82 9.48 7.50
CA GLY A 66 -12.26 9.25 7.51
C GLY A 66 -13.00 10.09 8.54
N VAL A 67 -13.98 9.51 9.24
CA VAL A 67 -14.89 10.21 10.16
C VAL A 67 -14.16 10.85 11.36
N GLY A 68 -13.02 10.29 11.76
CA GLY A 68 -12.18 10.83 12.84
C GLY A 68 -11.22 11.94 12.41
N GLY A 69 -11.15 12.24 11.11
CA GLY A 69 -10.25 13.22 10.54
C GLY A 69 -10.90 14.52 10.09
N GLY A 70 -10.20 15.25 9.22
CA GLY A 70 -10.72 16.47 8.60
C GLY A 70 -10.58 17.73 9.47
N TYR A 71 -9.87 17.66 10.60
CA TYR A 71 -9.61 18.80 11.49
C TYR A 71 -8.19 19.32 11.32
N VAL A 72 -8.00 20.64 11.48
CA VAL A 72 -6.67 21.21 11.66
C VAL A 72 -6.21 20.90 13.09
N ILE A 73 -5.17 20.08 13.24
CA ILE A 73 -4.64 19.68 14.55
C ILE A 73 -3.46 20.54 15.00
N ALA A 74 -2.70 21.06 14.04
CA ALA A 74 -1.61 21.99 14.26
C ALA A 74 -1.44 22.92 13.04
N GLU A 75 -1.04 24.17 13.29
CA GLU A 75 -0.62 25.12 12.23
C GLU A 75 0.46 26.05 12.77
N GLY A 76 1.34 26.51 11.88
CA GLY A 76 2.40 27.45 12.23
C GLY A 76 3.67 27.25 11.38
N SER A 77 4.72 27.99 11.77
CA SER A 77 6.06 27.76 11.26
C SER A 77 6.63 26.41 11.72
N ILE A 78 7.64 25.89 11.05
CA ILE A 78 8.24 24.59 11.38
C ILE A 78 8.65 24.49 12.86
N PRO A 79 9.32 25.49 13.47
CA PRO A 79 9.62 25.45 14.92
C PRO A 79 8.37 25.38 15.81
N GLN A 80 7.25 26.02 15.41
CA GLN A 80 6.00 25.95 16.16
C GLN A 80 5.36 24.58 16.06
N ILE A 81 5.37 23.96 14.89
CA ILE A 81 4.89 22.58 14.67
C ILE A 81 5.70 21.59 15.51
N ILE A 82 7.04 21.68 15.48
CA ILE A 82 7.93 20.81 16.27
C ILE A 82 7.64 20.92 17.78
N SER A 83 7.35 22.13 18.26
CA SER A 83 7.04 22.34 19.68
C SER A 83 5.60 22.00 20.08
N ASN A 84 4.71 21.79 19.12
CA ASN A 84 3.30 21.53 19.36
C ASN A 84 3.07 20.04 19.72
N LYS A 85 2.69 19.77 20.98
CA LYS A 85 2.43 18.41 21.46
C LYS A 85 1.27 17.68 20.77
N LYS A 86 0.42 18.39 20.04
CA LYS A 86 -0.68 17.80 19.27
C LYS A 86 -0.25 17.40 17.87
N SER A 87 0.86 17.94 17.38
CA SER A 87 1.39 17.61 16.06
C SER A 87 1.87 16.17 16.01
N MET A 88 1.42 15.44 15.02
CA MET A 88 1.84 14.08 14.72
C MET A 88 3.11 14.07 13.87
N ILE A 89 3.27 15.06 12.97
CA ILE A 89 4.45 15.20 12.12
C ILE A 89 5.64 15.86 12.83
N GLY A 90 5.38 16.63 13.87
CA GLY A 90 6.40 17.39 14.64
C GLY A 90 7.60 16.56 15.08
N PRO A 91 7.43 15.36 15.69
CA PRO A 91 8.55 14.50 16.09
C PRO A 91 9.42 14.03 14.91
N PHE A 92 8.84 13.85 13.73
CA PHE A 92 9.57 13.46 12.51
C PHE A 92 10.37 14.64 11.94
N LEU A 93 9.77 15.83 11.89
CA LEU A 93 10.48 17.06 11.51
C LEU A 93 11.64 17.37 12.47
N ALA A 94 11.46 17.10 13.76
CA ALA A 94 12.51 17.25 14.78
C ALA A 94 13.55 16.12 14.73
N LYS A 95 13.34 15.06 13.93
CA LYS A 95 14.17 13.83 13.89
C LYS A 95 14.32 13.17 15.27
N THR A 96 13.28 13.29 16.12
CA THR A 96 13.21 12.69 17.46
C THR A 96 12.33 11.44 17.49
N ALA A 97 11.55 11.19 16.43
CA ALA A 97 10.77 9.97 16.29
C ALA A 97 11.71 8.77 16.15
N ASP A 98 11.46 7.72 16.95
CA ASP A 98 12.18 6.46 16.79
C ASP A 98 11.55 5.65 15.65
N MET A 99 12.32 5.48 14.58
CA MET A 99 11.92 4.69 13.39
C MET A 99 12.50 3.26 13.42
N HIS A 100 13.24 2.88 14.47
CA HIS A 100 13.70 1.51 14.62
C HIS A 100 12.60 0.63 15.21
N VAL A 101 11.76 0.08 14.35
CA VAL A 101 10.59 -0.74 14.72
C VAL A 101 10.82 -2.24 14.54
N ARG A 102 11.99 -2.63 14.00
CA ARG A 102 12.33 -4.02 13.69
C ARG A 102 13.59 -4.48 14.37
N THR A 103 13.61 -5.77 14.73
CA THR A 103 14.86 -6.47 15.11
C THR A 103 15.52 -6.99 13.85
N GLN A 104 16.66 -6.43 13.50
CA GLN A 104 17.43 -6.80 12.31
C GLN A 104 18.34 -8.02 12.58
N ALA A 105 18.59 -8.82 11.54
CA ALA A 105 19.57 -9.87 11.59
C ALA A 105 21.00 -9.29 11.59
N GLY A 106 21.85 -9.79 12.46
CA GLY A 106 23.28 -9.43 12.44
C GLY A 106 23.98 -9.89 11.14
N LYS A 107 25.10 -9.25 10.80
CA LYS A 107 25.86 -9.49 9.57
C LYS A 107 26.13 -11.00 9.30
N GLU A 108 26.47 -11.75 10.33
CA GLU A 108 26.77 -13.20 10.21
C GLU A 108 25.50 -14.06 10.12
N GLU A 109 24.34 -13.49 10.48
CA GLU A 109 23.06 -14.19 10.55
C GLU A 109 22.20 -14.01 9.29
N VAL A 110 22.52 -13.01 8.46
CA VAL A 110 21.69 -12.60 7.31
C VAL A 110 21.40 -13.80 6.39
N PHE A 111 22.40 -14.61 6.06
CA PHE A 111 22.28 -15.75 5.13
C PHE A 111 22.10 -17.12 5.80
N THR A 112 21.88 -17.20 7.10
CA THR A 112 21.79 -18.49 7.83
C THR A 112 20.60 -19.36 7.40
N LEU A 113 19.52 -18.74 6.88
CA LEU A 113 18.33 -19.44 6.38
C LEU A 113 18.41 -19.81 4.89
N GLY A 114 19.57 -19.57 4.26
CA GLY A 114 19.77 -19.76 2.83
C GLY A 114 19.62 -18.47 2.02
N LYS A 115 19.61 -18.61 0.70
CA LYS A 115 19.56 -17.48 -0.23
C LYS A 115 18.77 -17.81 -1.49
N LEU A 116 18.24 -16.79 -2.14
CA LEU A 116 17.89 -16.81 -3.54
C LEU A 116 19.08 -16.27 -4.31
N HIS A 117 19.36 -16.84 -5.48
CA HIS A 117 20.44 -16.40 -6.36
C HIS A 117 19.86 -16.05 -7.73
N LEU A 118 20.24 -14.90 -8.26
CA LEU A 118 19.89 -14.44 -9.61
C LEU A 118 21.14 -14.05 -10.36
N SER A 119 21.32 -14.59 -11.58
CA SER A 119 22.33 -14.15 -12.54
C SER A 119 21.68 -13.81 -13.87
N THR A 120 22.02 -12.64 -14.42
CA THR A 120 21.43 -12.13 -15.67
C THR A 120 22.49 -11.71 -16.68
N ASP A 121 22.10 -11.69 -17.95
CA ASP A 121 22.75 -10.94 -19.02
C ASP A 121 22.20 -9.50 -19.09
N ASN A 122 22.64 -8.74 -20.09
CA ASN A 122 22.10 -7.40 -20.33
C ASN A 122 20.60 -7.43 -20.61
N ILE A 123 19.87 -6.51 -19.97
CA ILE A 123 18.47 -6.21 -20.26
C ILE A 123 18.26 -4.70 -20.17
N HIS A 124 17.78 -4.06 -21.21
CA HIS A 124 17.65 -2.61 -21.32
C HIS A 124 18.98 -1.92 -20.97
N THR A 125 18.99 -1.07 -19.95
CA THR A 125 20.19 -0.40 -19.43
C THR A 125 20.91 -1.20 -18.35
N VAL A 126 20.29 -2.28 -17.82
CA VAL A 126 20.87 -3.12 -16.77
C VAL A 126 21.95 -4.00 -17.37
N LYS A 127 23.16 -3.90 -16.80
CA LYS A 127 24.33 -4.70 -17.17
C LYS A 127 24.23 -6.11 -16.59
N PRO A 128 25.05 -7.07 -17.05
CA PRO A 128 25.09 -8.39 -16.43
C PRO A 128 25.31 -8.25 -14.93
N LEU A 129 24.48 -8.89 -14.15
CA LEU A 129 24.59 -8.83 -12.69
C LEU A 129 24.43 -10.24 -12.08
N GLU A 130 24.95 -10.34 -10.88
CA GLU A 130 24.83 -11.52 -10.03
C GLU A 130 24.52 -11.04 -8.62
N VAL A 131 23.40 -11.48 -8.04
CA VAL A 131 22.94 -11.06 -6.72
C VAL A 131 22.45 -12.24 -5.90
N ASP A 132 22.77 -12.21 -4.62
CA ASP A 132 22.24 -13.09 -3.60
C ASP A 132 21.27 -12.32 -2.69
N ILE A 133 20.08 -12.88 -2.48
CA ILE A 133 19.02 -12.30 -1.64
C ILE A 133 18.81 -13.25 -0.46
N PRO A 134 19.00 -12.81 0.79
CA PRO A 134 18.84 -13.67 1.96
C PRO A 134 17.40 -14.13 2.14
N LYS A 135 17.21 -15.40 2.42
CA LYS A 135 15.93 -16.03 2.66
C LYS A 135 15.43 -15.73 4.08
N GLY A 136 14.09 -15.51 4.23
CA GLY A 136 13.46 -15.26 5.52
C GLY A 136 13.91 -13.93 6.15
N ARG A 137 14.23 -12.94 5.35
CA ARG A 137 14.74 -11.62 5.75
C ARG A 137 14.03 -10.51 4.97
N LEU A 138 14.14 -9.27 5.46
CA LEU A 138 13.77 -8.08 4.72
C LEU A 138 14.98 -7.60 3.92
N THR A 139 14.88 -7.67 2.60
CA THR A 139 15.87 -7.11 1.68
C THR A 139 15.29 -5.88 0.99
N VAL A 140 16.03 -4.79 0.96
CA VAL A 140 15.65 -3.57 0.23
C VAL A 140 16.54 -3.41 -0.99
N VAL A 141 15.92 -3.22 -2.15
CA VAL A 141 16.59 -2.82 -3.40
C VAL A 141 16.43 -1.31 -3.55
N THR A 142 17.53 -0.59 -3.45
CA THR A 142 17.54 0.87 -3.51
C THR A 142 18.40 1.38 -4.65
N GLY A 143 18.50 2.70 -4.80
CA GLY A 143 19.28 3.40 -5.81
C GLY A 143 18.48 4.49 -6.52
N VAL A 144 19.15 5.36 -7.23
CA VAL A 144 18.54 6.50 -7.93
C VAL A 144 17.46 6.07 -8.94
N SER A 145 16.56 6.99 -9.30
CA SER A 145 15.54 6.72 -10.32
C SER A 145 16.20 6.37 -11.66
N GLY A 146 15.69 5.30 -12.31
CA GLY A 146 16.24 4.79 -13.57
C GLY A 146 17.53 3.95 -13.42
N SER A 147 17.95 3.58 -12.21
CA SER A 147 19.12 2.71 -11.98
C SER A 147 18.90 1.23 -12.32
N GLY A 148 17.67 0.83 -12.66
CA GLY A 148 17.33 -0.53 -13.08
C GLY A 148 16.74 -1.43 -11.99
N LYS A 149 16.35 -0.89 -10.83
CA LYS A 149 15.69 -1.65 -9.72
C LYS A 149 14.50 -2.47 -10.20
N THR A 150 13.55 -1.80 -10.83
CA THR A 150 12.32 -2.43 -11.37
C THR A 150 12.65 -3.50 -12.39
N THR A 151 13.59 -3.26 -13.30
CA THR A 151 14.03 -4.24 -14.31
C THR A 151 14.66 -5.48 -13.66
N MET A 152 15.53 -5.29 -12.66
CA MET A 152 16.14 -6.42 -11.95
C MET A 152 15.08 -7.25 -11.21
N VAL A 153 14.12 -6.61 -10.54
CA VAL A 153 13.16 -7.33 -9.70
C VAL A 153 11.95 -7.80 -10.50
N LEU A 154 11.25 -6.88 -11.20
CA LEU A 154 9.96 -7.21 -11.84
C LEU A 154 10.13 -7.88 -13.19
N GLU A 155 11.20 -7.58 -13.96
CA GLU A 155 11.40 -8.16 -15.28
C GLU A 155 12.37 -9.35 -15.28
N SER A 156 13.20 -9.52 -14.23
CA SER A 156 14.18 -10.60 -14.17
C SER A 156 13.91 -11.59 -13.04
N LEU A 157 13.88 -11.13 -11.77
CA LEU A 157 13.73 -12.02 -10.61
C LEU A 157 12.36 -12.70 -10.59
N ILE A 158 11.25 -11.94 -10.66
CA ILE A 158 9.90 -12.52 -10.59
C ILE A 158 9.64 -13.48 -11.75
N PRO A 159 9.80 -13.11 -13.04
CA PRO A 159 9.57 -14.04 -14.13
C PRO A 159 10.51 -15.25 -14.11
N GLY A 160 11.75 -15.06 -13.64
CA GLY A 160 12.69 -16.17 -13.45
C GLY A 160 12.23 -17.16 -12.39
N LEU A 161 11.74 -16.68 -11.23
CA LEU A 161 11.18 -17.53 -10.17
C LEU A 161 9.94 -18.27 -10.65
N GLU A 162 8.99 -17.58 -11.28
CA GLU A 162 7.76 -18.18 -11.82
C GLU A 162 8.07 -19.29 -12.84
N ALA A 163 8.97 -19.03 -13.79
CA ALA A 163 9.40 -20.03 -14.76
C ALA A 163 10.07 -21.23 -14.06
N SER A 164 10.91 -20.99 -13.05
CA SER A 164 11.55 -22.05 -12.27
C SER A 164 10.53 -22.91 -11.51
N PHE A 165 9.51 -22.31 -10.91
CA PHE A 165 8.47 -23.04 -10.17
C PHE A 165 7.56 -23.86 -11.08
N CYS A 166 7.27 -23.34 -12.28
CA CYS A 166 6.46 -24.04 -13.29
C CYS A 166 7.26 -25.06 -14.12
N GLY A 167 8.60 -25.09 -14.02
CA GLY A 167 9.47 -25.91 -14.86
C GLY A 167 9.50 -25.41 -16.33
N GLU A 168 9.27 -24.13 -16.54
CA GLU A 168 9.30 -23.47 -17.84
C GLU A 168 10.71 -22.95 -18.18
N HIS A 169 10.90 -22.52 -19.43
CA HIS A 169 12.15 -21.89 -19.84
C HIS A 169 12.32 -20.52 -19.18
N LEU A 170 13.49 -20.28 -18.64
CA LEU A 170 13.84 -18.98 -18.07
C LEU A 170 13.76 -17.88 -19.14
N PRO A 171 13.42 -16.63 -18.75
CA PRO A 171 13.55 -15.47 -19.64
C PRO A 171 14.95 -15.41 -20.26
N LYS A 172 15.05 -15.00 -21.52
CA LYS A 172 16.30 -15.06 -22.31
C LYS A 172 17.51 -14.40 -21.65
N HIS A 173 17.26 -13.34 -20.87
CA HIS A 173 18.31 -12.58 -20.17
C HIS A 173 18.62 -13.14 -18.77
N VAL A 174 17.86 -14.11 -18.27
CA VAL A 174 18.12 -14.77 -16.99
C VAL A 174 18.98 -16.01 -17.25
N LYS A 175 20.26 -15.95 -16.83
CA LYS A 175 21.21 -17.08 -16.99
C LYS A 175 20.90 -18.21 -16.02
N SER A 176 20.72 -17.85 -14.78
CA SER A 176 20.40 -18.82 -13.72
C SER A 176 19.62 -18.16 -12.60
N ILE A 177 18.75 -18.95 -11.99
CA ILE A 177 18.03 -18.59 -10.78
C ILE A 177 17.94 -19.80 -9.87
N SER A 178 18.13 -19.60 -8.58
CA SER A 178 17.87 -20.63 -7.58
C SER A 178 17.18 -20.05 -6.37
N ALA A 179 16.20 -20.78 -5.86
CA ALA A 179 15.37 -20.36 -4.72
C ALA A 179 14.93 -21.60 -3.93
N GLU A 180 15.89 -22.32 -3.34
CA GLU A 180 15.60 -23.57 -2.62
C GLU A 180 14.61 -23.34 -1.48
N GLY A 181 13.54 -24.16 -1.45
CA GLY A 181 12.48 -24.09 -0.46
C GLY A 181 11.55 -22.90 -0.59
N ILE A 182 11.56 -22.20 -1.73
CA ILE A 182 10.54 -21.20 -2.11
C ILE A 182 9.67 -21.82 -3.22
N ALA A 183 8.37 -21.67 -3.09
CA ALA A 183 7.39 -22.19 -4.05
C ALA A 183 6.49 -21.10 -4.65
N HIS A 184 6.45 -19.92 -4.02
CA HIS A 184 5.55 -18.84 -4.42
C HIS A 184 6.26 -17.50 -4.43
N VAL A 185 5.97 -16.68 -5.46
CA VAL A 185 6.31 -15.27 -5.51
C VAL A 185 5.00 -14.46 -5.56
N LYS A 186 4.93 -13.37 -4.80
CA LYS A 186 3.75 -12.52 -4.67
C LYS A 186 4.14 -11.08 -4.82
N LEU A 187 3.71 -10.47 -5.91
CA LEU A 187 3.91 -9.04 -6.16
C LEU A 187 2.80 -8.24 -5.49
N ILE A 188 3.21 -7.27 -4.69
CA ILE A 188 2.35 -6.30 -4.01
C ILE A 188 2.74 -4.91 -4.52
N ASP A 189 2.06 -4.46 -5.55
CA ASP A 189 2.28 -3.19 -6.23
C ASP A 189 1.07 -2.26 -6.10
N ALA A 190 1.24 -1.00 -6.46
CA ALA A 190 0.21 0.03 -6.44
C ALA A 190 -0.79 -0.06 -7.61
N SER A 191 -0.70 -1.08 -8.46
CA SER A 191 -1.65 -1.25 -9.57
C SER A 191 -3.09 -1.38 -9.05
N PRO A 192 -4.08 -0.81 -9.74
CA PRO A 192 -5.47 -0.88 -9.32
C PRO A 192 -5.96 -2.31 -9.07
N ILE A 193 -6.71 -2.50 -8.01
CA ILE A 193 -7.35 -3.77 -7.69
C ILE A 193 -8.68 -3.88 -8.45
N GLY A 194 -8.70 -4.72 -9.47
CA GLY A 194 -9.92 -4.96 -10.24
C GLY A 194 -10.36 -3.76 -11.08
N ILE A 195 -10.94 -4.05 -12.22
CA ILE A 195 -11.50 -3.04 -13.15
C ILE A 195 -13.01 -2.91 -12.90
N ASN A 196 -13.57 -3.72 -12.00
CA ASN A 196 -15.01 -3.88 -11.86
C ASN A 196 -15.51 -3.25 -10.56
N VAL A 197 -16.43 -2.30 -10.68
CA VAL A 197 -17.19 -1.67 -9.58
C VAL A 197 -17.89 -2.68 -8.64
N ARG A 198 -17.99 -3.94 -9.05
CA ARG A 198 -18.53 -5.04 -8.23
C ARG A 198 -17.54 -5.58 -7.21
N SER A 199 -16.25 -5.24 -7.29
CA SER A 199 -15.27 -5.59 -6.27
C SER A 199 -15.28 -4.54 -5.16
N THR A 200 -15.37 -4.98 -3.92
CA THR A 200 -15.35 -4.11 -2.74
C THR A 200 -14.24 -4.54 -1.77
N VAL A 201 -13.89 -3.66 -0.83
CA VAL A 201 -12.93 -3.96 0.26
C VAL A 201 -13.29 -5.28 0.94
N ALA A 202 -14.57 -5.49 1.30
CA ALA A 202 -15.01 -6.72 1.96
C ALA A 202 -14.90 -7.97 1.07
N THR A 203 -15.14 -7.85 -0.24
CA THR A 203 -15.00 -9.01 -1.14
C THR A 203 -13.55 -9.36 -1.37
N TYR A 204 -12.69 -8.38 -1.55
CA TYR A 204 -11.27 -8.59 -1.80
C TYR A 204 -10.56 -9.17 -0.55
N ALA A 205 -10.89 -8.68 0.64
CA ALA A 205 -10.39 -9.21 1.91
C ALA A 205 -11.06 -10.54 2.33
N ASN A 206 -11.90 -11.15 1.48
CA ASN A 206 -12.66 -12.38 1.76
C ASN A 206 -13.59 -12.30 3.00
N ILE A 207 -13.94 -11.11 3.44
CA ILE A 207 -14.86 -10.85 4.56
C ILE A 207 -16.30 -11.12 4.15
N HIS A 208 -16.71 -10.62 2.99
CA HIS A 208 -18.07 -10.74 2.47
C HIS A 208 -18.52 -12.21 2.34
N ASP A 209 -17.65 -13.09 1.88
CA ASP A 209 -17.97 -14.53 1.75
C ASP A 209 -18.24 -15.20 3.08
N GLU A 210 -17.51 -14.83 4.13
CA GLU A 210 -17.76 -15.33 5.48
C GLU A 210 -19.06 -14.76 6.05
N LEU A 211 -19.32 -13.47 5.85
CA LEU A 211 -20.58 -12.84 6.27
C LEU A 211 -21.79 -13.54 5.61
N ARG A 212 -21.76 -13.80 4.30
CA ARG A 212 -22.83 -14.52 3.60
C ARG A 212 -23.13 -15.88 4.23
N LYS A 213 -22.09 -16.64 4.62
CA LYS A 213 -22.24 -17.94 5.29
C LYS A 213 -22.90 -17.81 6.67
N ILE A 214 -22.59 -16.72 7.39
CA ILE A 214 -23.13 -16.43 8.71
C ILE A 214 -24.60 -16.02 8.59
N TYR A 215 -24.92 -15.07 7.71
CA TYR A 215 -26.28 -14.60 7.49
C TYR A 215 -27.23 -15.71 7.04
N ALA A 216 -26.78 -16.64 6.19
CA ALA A 216 -27.57 -17.81 5.80
C ALA A 216 -27.95 -18.74 6.96
N LYS A 217 -27.27 -18.64 8.10
CA LYS A 217 -27.57 -19.44 9.30
C LYS A 217 -28.52 -18.76 10.28
N THR A 218 -28.85 -17.48 10.07
CA THR A 218 -29.78 -16.74 10.93
C THR A 218 -31.20 -17.32 10.86
N ALA A 219 -32.01 -17.08 11.88
CA ALA A 219 -33.41 -17.53 11.93
C ALA A 219 -34.22 -16.90 10.78
N ASP A 220 -34.04 -15.61 10.54
CA ASP A 220 -34.73 -14.88 9.49
C ASP A 220 -34.45 -15.46 8.10
N ALA A 221 -33.18 -15.77 7.80
CA ALA A 221 -32.78 -16.36 6.52
C ALA A 221 -33.33 -17.79 6.35
N LYS A 222 -33.30 -18.60 7.41
CA LYS A 222 -33.85 -19.97 7.37
C LYS A 222 -35.35 -19.98 7.15
N ASN A 223 -36.09 -19.09 7.83
CA ASN A 223 -37.55 -18.96 7.66
C ASN A 223 -37.90 -18.57 6.22
N ARG A 224 -37.08 -17.75 5.56
CA ARG A 224 -37.27 -17.33 4.17
C ARG A 224 -36.57 -18.25 3.16
N LYS A 225 -35.90 -19.33 3.61
CA LYS A 225 -35.14 -20.31 2.80
C LYS A 225 -34.00 -19.69 1.99
N TYR A 226 -33.39 -18.60 2.47
CA TYR A 226 -32.21 -18.01 1.84
C TYR A 226 -30.93 -18.81 2.15
N LYS A 227 -30.09 -18.98 1.15
CA LYS A 227 -28.78 -19.62 1.21
C LYS A 227 -27.67 -18.57 1.11
N ALA A 228 -26.42 -18.93 1.40
CA ALA A 228 -25.29 -18.03 1.32
C ALA A 228 -25.12 -17.34 -0.06
N GLY A 229 -25.47 -18.02 -1.15
CA GLY A 229 -25.47 -17.46 -2.49
C GLY A 229 -26.48 -16.32 -2.69
N ASP A 230 -27.63 -16.37 -1.99
CA ASP A 230 -28.67 -15.35 -2.14
C ASP A 230 -28.25 -13.99 -1.55
N PHE A 231 -27.27 -13.98 -0.64
CA PHE A 231 -26.66 -12.75 -0.06
C PHE A 231 -25.56 -12.14 -0.91
N SER A 232 -25.24 -12.70 -2.08
CA SER A 232 -24.30 -12.08 -3.01
C SER A 232 -24.98 -10.91 -3.74
N TYR A 233 -24.44 -9.71 -3.60
CA TYR A 233 -24.94 -8.56 -4.40
C TYR A 233 -24.56 -8.69 -5.89
N ASN A 234 -23.66 -9.61 -6.27
CA ASN A 234 -23.30 -9.84 -7.66
C ASN A 234 -24.25 -10.79 -8.40
N THR A 235 -24.72 -11.84 -7.71
CA THR A 235 -25.48 -12.93 -8.34
C THR A 235 -26.68 -13.40 -7.51
N GLY A 236 -26.81 -12.92 -6.28
CA GLY A 236 -27.83 -13.39 -5.33
C GLY A 236 -29.22 -12.78 -5.54
N LYS A 237 -30.23 -13.40 -4.93
CA LYS A 237 -31.61 -12.94 -5.00
C LYS A 237 -31.86 -11.64 -4.22
N LEU A 238 -31.01 -11.35 -3.24
CA LEU A 238 -31.12 -10.17 -2.38
C LEU A 238 -30.38 -8.94 -2.94
N ARG A 239 -29.88 -9.01 -4.18
CA ARG A 239 -29.28 -7.87 -4.87
C ARG A 239 -30.35 -6.85 -5.26
N CYS A 240 -29.97 -5.59 -5.34
CA CYS A 240 -30.85 -4.54 -5.82
C CYS A 240 -31.28 -4.80 -7.28
N PRO A 241 -32.58 -4.84 -7.57
CA PRO A 241 -33.06 -5.14 -8.93
C PRO A 241 -32.87 -3.99 -9.92
N VAL A 242 -32.68 -2.75 -9.44
CA VAL A 242 -32.54 -1.54 -10.27
C VAL A 242 -31.10 -1.41 -10.79
N CYS A 243 -30.11 -1.46 -9.92
CA CYS A 243 -28.70 -1.37 -10.30
C CYS A 243 -28.02 -2.71 -10.51
N ASP A 244 -28.75 -3.82 -10.40
CA ASP A 244 -28.22 -5.19 -10.51
C ASP A 244 -27.00 -5.45 -9.60
N GLY A 245 -26.99 -4.79 -8.41
CA GLY A 245 -25.97 -4.92 -7.38
C GLY A 245 -24.68 -4.12 -7.62
N THR A 246 -24.64 -3.18 -8.57
CA THR A 246 -23.50 -2.27 -8.74
C THR A 246 -23.50 -1.13 -7.72
N GLY A 247 -24.64 -0.78 -7.14
CA GLY A 247 -24.80 0.39 -6.26
C GLY A 247 -24.97 1.70 -7.02
N GLN A 248 -24.71 1.71 -8.33
CA GLN A 248 -24.73 2.88 -9.20
C GLN A 248 -25.54 2.58 -10.46
N ILE A 249 -26.00 3.63 -11.12
CA ILE A 249 -26.58 3.59 -12.47
C ILE A 249 -25.84 4.58 -13.35
N SER A 250 -25.44 4.13 -14.54
CA SER A 250 -24.80 4.98 -15.54
C SER A 250 -25.85 5.71 -16.35
N LEU A 251 -25.74 7.02 -16.43
CA LEU A 251 -26.58 7.87 -17.26
C LEU A 251 -25.81 8.20 -18.56
N ASP A 252 -26.33 7.72 -19.69
CA ASP A 252 -25.86 8.13 -21.01
C ASP A 252 -26.30 9.59 -21.24
N VAL A 253 -25.36 10.50 -21.21
CA VAL A 253 -25.58 11.92 -21.51
C VAL A 253 -25.01 12.20 -22.89
N GLN A 254 -25.85 12.37 -23.89
CA GLN A 254 -25.43 12.63 -25.28
C GLN A 254 -24.32 13.69 -25.33
N PHE A 255 -23.20 13.33 -25.99
CA PHE A 255 -21.98 14.14 -26.21
C PHE A 255 -21.11 14.41 -24.97
N LEU A 256 -21.40 13.79 -23.80
CA LEU A 256 -20.56 13.81 -22.59
C LEU A 256 -20.17 12.39 -22.21
N PRO A 257 -19.11 12.21 -21.42
CA PRO A 257 -18.84 10.90 -20.80
C PRO A 257 -20.03 10.47 -19.93
N ASP A 258 -20.28 9.16 -19.87
CA ASP A 258 -21.29 8.58 -18.99
C ASP A 258 -21.09 9.07 -17.56
N VAL A 259 -22.18 9.47 -16.90
CA VAL A 259 -22.16 9.93 -15.51
C VAL A 259 -22.75 8.84 -14.63
N ASP A 260 -21.92 8.28 -13.75
CA ASP A 260 -22.38 7.34 -12.75
C ASP A 260 -23.01 8.07 -11.57
N ILE A 261 -24.25 7.74 -11.26
CA ILE A 261 -24.96 8.27 -10.08
C ILE A 261 -25.31 7.13 -9.13
N GLN A 262 -25.37 7.44 -7.86
CA GLN A 262 -25.81 6.50 -6.83
C GLN A 262 -27.22 5.98 -7.15
N CYS A 263 -27.42 4.65 -7.04
CA CYS A 263 -28.71 4.04 -7.34
C CYS A 263 -29.81 4.59 -6.40
N PRO A 264 -30.88 5.20 -6.94
CA PRO A 264 -31.93 5.82 -6.12
C PRO A 264 -32.77 4.80 -5.32
N GLU A 265 -32.82 3.53 -5.74
CA GLU A 265 -33.56 2.48 -5.06
C GLU A 265 -32.84 1.95 -3.83
N CYS A 266 -31.53 1.66 -3.95
CA CYS A 266 -30.75 1.07 -2.84
C CYS A 266 -29.85 2.07 -2.14
N GLY A 267 -29.74 3.32 -2.61
CA GLY A 267 -28.88 4.33 -2.01
C GLY A 267 -27.40 3.91 -1.96
N GLY A 268 -26.92 3.13 -2.96
CA GLY A 268 -25.54 2.65 -3.01
C GLY A 268 -25.29 1.33 -2.27
N SER A 269 -26.22 0.86 -1.42
CA SER A 269 -26.02 -0.37 -0.61
C SER A 269 -25.89 -1.66 -1.42
N ARG A 270 -26.27 -1.65 -2.71
CA ARG A 270 -26.24 -2.81 -3.64
C ARG A 270 -27.28 -3.88 -3.36
N TYR A 271 -28.03 -3.77 -2.28
CA TYR A 271 -28.99 -4.74 -1.80
C TYR A 271 -30.44 -4.29 -1.97
N ALA A 272 -31.33 -5.28 -2.15
CA ALA A 272 -32.77 -5.07 -2.09
C ALA A 272 -33.23 -4.84 -0.65
N LYS A 273 -34.42 -4.21 -0.48
CA LYS A 273 -34.99 -3.90 0.85
C LYS A 273 -35.17 -5.11 1.76
N GLU A 274 -35.39 -6.28 1.19
CA GLU A 274 -35.52 -7.54 1.93
C GLU A 274 -34.22 -7.93 2.67
N ALA A 275 -33.07 -7.56 2.17
CA ALA A 275 -31.78 -7.84 2.82
C ALA A 275 -31.64 -7.12 4.16
N TRP A 276 -32.21 -5.92 4.31
CA TRP A 276 -32.20 -5.14 5.55
C TRP A 276 -33.04 -5.77 6.67
N GLN A 277 -33.98 -6.65 6.32
CA GLN A 277 -34.84 -7.35 7.28
C GLN A 277 -34.22 -8.64 7.84
N ILE A 278 -33.03 -8.99 7.37
CA ILE A 278 -32.32 -10.19 7.82
C ILE A 278 -31.12 -9.73 8.62
N SER A 279 -31.12 -10.01 9.91
CA SER A 279 -30.10 -9.53 10.82
C SER A 279 -29.34 -10.65 11.51
N TYR A 280 -28.07 -10.41 11.75
CA TYR A 280 -27.23 -11.13 12.67
C TYR A 280 -27.30 -10.41 14.03
N GLU A 281 -27.44 -11.18 15.10
CA GLU A 281 -27.44 -10.66 16.47
C GLU A 281 -26.15 -11.07 17.17
N ASN A 282 -25.40 -10.07 17.65
CA ASN A 282 -24.18 -10.31 18.38
C ASN A 282 -24.45 -10.68 19.85
N LYS A 283 -23.43 -11.13 20.58
CA LYS A 283 -23.54 -11.52 21.99
C LYS A 283 -23.99 -10.40 22.94
N GLN A 284 -23.95 -9.16 22.48
CA GLN A 284 -24.40 -7.97 23.24
C GLN A 284 -25.89 -7.65 22.98
N GLY A 285 -26.56 -8.42 22.10
CA GLY A 285 -27.95 -8.22 21.71
C GLY A 285 -28.15 -7.19 20.60
N ASN A 286 -27.08 -6.64 20.02
CA ASN A 286 -27.19 -5.72 18.88
C ASN A 286 -27.43 -6.51 17.60
N ARG A 287 -28.31 -5.98 16.76
CA ARG A 287 -28.69 -6.59 15.48
C ARG A 287 -28.19 -5.76 14.33
N TYR A 288 -27.55 -6.39 13.36
CA TYR A 288 -27.01 -5.76 12.16
C TYR A 288 -27.44 -6.54 10.92
N SER A 289 -27.97 -5.85 9.93
CA SER A 289 -28.19 -6.43 8.60
C SER A 289 -26.86 -6.48 7.82
N LEU A 290 -26.82 -7.30 6.77
CA LEU A 290 -25.59 -7.35 5.92
C LEU A 290 -25.34 -6.02 5.21
N PRO A 291 -26.34 -5.32 4.62
CA PRO A 291 -26.11 -3.99 4.07
C PRO A 291 -25.54 -3.00 5.09
N GLU A 292 -26.07 -2.96 6.33
CA GLU A 292 -25.52 -2.08 7.39
C GLU A 292 -24.04 -2.37 7.67
N LEU A 293 -23.64 -3.64 7.76
CA LEU A 293 -22.23 -3.97 7.95
C LEU A 293 -21.37 -3.52 6.76
N MET A 294 -21.90 -3.60 5.53
CA MET A 294 -21.18 -3.15 4.34
C MET A 294 -21.00 -1.63 4.29
N GLU A 295 -21.86 -0.86 4.93
CA GLU A 295 -21.78 0.60 5.04
C GLU A 295 -20.83 1.05 6.18
N MET A 296 -20.45 0.16 7.08
CA MET A 296 -19.53 0.48 8.17
C MET A 296 -18.09 0.57 7.67
N ASP A 297 -17.33 1.47 8.27
CA ASP A 297 -15.87 1.43 8.20
C ASP A 297 -15.33 0.22 8.98
N VAL A 298 -14.09 -0.17 8.69
CA VAL A 298 -13.44 -1.34 9.30
C VAL A 298 -13.36 -1.22 10.82
N ASN A 299 -13.09 -0.02 11.37
CA ASN A 299 -12.99 0.19 12.82
C ASN A 299 -14.33 -0.04 13.52
N THR A 300 -15.43 0.48 12.94
CA THR A 300 -16.80 0.32 13.44
C THR A 300 -17.24 -1.15 13.31
N ALA A 301 -16.99 -1.76 12.14
CA ALA A 301 -17.32 -3.16 11.90
C ALA A 301 -16.60 -4.11 12.89
N LEU A 302 -15.34 -3.84 13.25
CA LEU A 302 -14.59 -4.59 14.27
C LEU A 302 -15.34 -4.64 15.62
N GLN A 303 -16.02 -3.55 16.00
CA GLN A 303 -16.79 -3.52 17.25
C GLN A 303 -18.10 -4.30 17.11
N ALA A 304 -18.77 -4.21 15.95
CA ALA A 304 -20.05 -4.87 15.70
C ALA A 304 -19.92 -6.41 15.66
N VAL A 305 -18.79 -6.93 15.15
CA VAL A 305 -18.61 -8.38 14.87
C VAL A 305 -17.54 -9.04 15.75
N LYS A 306 -17.35 -8.59 16.98
CA LYS A 306 -16.34 -9.13 17.93
C LYS A 306 -16.41 -10.64 18.15
N ASP A 307 -17.59 -11.21 18.06
CA ASP A 307 -17.85 -12.64 18.27
C ASP A 307 -17.72 -13.49 16.99
N LEU A 308 -17.55 -12.88 15.83
CA LEU A 308 -17.30 -13.55 14.56
C LEU A 308 -15.79 -13.71 14.32
N LYS A 309 -15.17 -14.68 14.99
CA LYS A 309 -13.71 -14.85 15.10
C LYS A 309 -12.95 -14.62 13.79
N LEU A 310 -13.35 -15.27 12.68
CA LEU A 310 -12.65 -15.17 11.40
C LEU A 310 -12.82 -13.79 10.75
N VAL A 311 -14.03 -13.24 10.78
CA VAL A 311 -14.33 -11.91 10.25
C VAL A 311 -13.57 -10.85 11.06
N HIS A 312 -13.63 -10.93 12.39
CA HIS A 312 -12.91 -10.02 13.29
C HIS A 312 -11.40 -10.08 13.06
N GLN A 313 -10.82 -11.27 12.85
CA GLN A 313 -9.40 -11.42 12.55
C GLN A 313 -9.02 -10.71 11.23
N ARG A 314 -9.80 -10.89 10.15
CA ARG A 314 -9.56 -10.25 8.85
C ARG A 314 -9.71 -8.73 8.92
N LEU A 315 -10.73 -8.24 9.63
CA LEU A 315 -10.88 -6.80 9.90
C LEU A 315 -9.70 -6.24 10.70
N GLY A 316 -9.20 -7.00 11.68
CA GLY A 316 -8.01 -6.64 12.45
C GLY A 316 -6.78 -6.47 11.56
N VAL A 317 -6.60 -7.34 10.57
CA VAL A 317 -5.51 -7.19 9.58
C VAL A 317 -5.66 -5.89 8.79
N LEU A 318 -6.86 -5.57 8.29
CA LEU A 318 -7.11 -4.31 7.58
C LEU A 318 -6.78 -3.09 8.46
N LYS A 319 -7.25 -3.11 9.72
CA LYS A 319 -6.95 -2.04 10.68
C LYS A 319 -5.45 -1.88 10.91
N ASN A 320 -4.73 -2.98 11.12
CA ASN A 320 -3.28 -2.98 11.35
C ASN A 320 -2.47 -2.50 10.13
N LEU A 321 -3.07 -2.55 8.94
CA LEU A 321 -2.51 -2.00 7.70
C LEU A 321 -2.90 -0.53 7.46
N GLY A 322 -3.48 0.15 8.46
CA GLY A 322 -3.91 1.54 8.32
C GLY A 322 -5.17 1.74 7.46
N LEU A 323 -5.93 0.66 7.17
CA LEU A 323 -7.16 0.71 6.36
C LEU A 323 -8.42 0.75 7.22
N GLY A 324 -8.29 1.18 8.48
CA GLY A 324 -9.40 1.20 9.45
C GLY A 324 -10.56 2.12 9.09
N TYR A 325 -10.33 3.13 8.30
CA TYR A 325 -11.31 4.13 7.86
C TYR A 325 -12.08 3.73 6.61
N LEU A 326 -11.60 2.76 5.82
CA LEU A 326 -12.28 2.32 4.61
C LEU A 326 -13.60 1.64 4.94
N THR A 327 -14.65 1.93 4.16
CA THR A 327 -15.91 1.21 4.30
C THR A 327 -15.83 -0.18 3.67
N LEU A 328 -16.53 -1.15 4.24
CA LEU A 328 -16.51 -2.53 3.73
C LEU A 328 -17.09 -2.63 2.31
N GLY A 329 -18.06 -1.78 1.99
CA GLY A 329 -18.72 -1.68 0.68
C GLY A 329 -18.01 -0.80 -0.32
N GLU A 330 -16.90 -0.15 0.05
CA GLU A 330 -16.14 0.73 -0.83
C GLU A 330 -15.58 -0.02 -2.03
N GLU A 331 -15.68 0.59 -3.19
CA GLU A 331 -15.27 -0.02 -4.46
C GLU A 331 -13.75 -0.06 -4.59
N THR A 332 -13.20 -1.19 -4.99
CA THR A 332 -11.73 -1.30 -5.11
C THR A 332 -11.12 -0.39 -6.19
N PRO A 333 -11.81 -0.03 -7.30
CA PRO A 333 -11.27 0.94 -8.25
C PRO A 333 -11.18 2.39 -7.73
N SER A 334 -11.90 2.74 -6.66
CA SER A 334 -11.85 4.09 -6.05
C SER A 334 -10.68 4.27 -5.09
N LEU A 335 -9.99 3.18 -4.73
CA LEU A 335 -8.89 3.20 -3.78
C LEU A 335 -7.65 3.87 -4.38
N SER A 336 -6.94 4.63 -3.55
CA SER A 336 -5.59 5.11 -3.91
C SER A 336 -4.62 3.94 -4.14
N GLY A 337 -3.51 4.21 -4.84
CA GLY A 337 -2.49 3.18 -5.09
C GLY A 337 -1.98 2.52 -3.82
N GLY A 338 -1.71 3.31 -2.77
CA GLY A 338 -1.27 2.79 -1.47
C GLY A 338 -2.33 1.98 -0.74
N GLU A 339 -3.61 2.38 -0.78
CA GLU A 339 -4.72 1.60 -0.22
C GLU A 339 -4.90 0.27 -0.94
N ALA A 340 -4.85 0.29 -2.28
CA ALA A 340 -4.92 -0.90 -3.10
C ALA A 340 -3.78 -1.87 -2.76
N GLN A 341 -2.56 -1.39 -2.63
CA GLN A 341 -1.40 -2.18 -2.26
C GLN A 341 -1.55 -2.83 -0.88
N ARG A 342 -1.96 -2.05 0.13
CA ARG A 342 -2.20 -2.58 1.48
C ARG A 342 -3.37 -3.58 1.52
N LEU A 343 -4.41 -3.38 0.70
CA LEU A 343 -5.52 -4.32 0.59
C LEU A 343 -5.09 -5.64 -0.09
N LYS A 344 -4.21 -5.58 -1.12
CA LYS A 344 -3.58 -6.78 -1.70
C LYS A 344 -2.83 -7.57 -0.63
N LEU A 345 -2.01 -6.89 0.16
CA LEU A 345 -1.28 -7.50 1.26
C LEU A 345 -2.23 -8.15 2.28
N ALA A 346 -3.31 -7.45 2.68
CA ALA A 346 -4.30 -8.00 3.60
C ALA A 346 -4.90 -9.33 3.12
N SER A 347 -5.13 -9.46 1.81
CA SER A 347 -5.71 -10.67 1.21
C SER A 347 -4.75 -11.87 1.25
N GLU A 348 -3.45 -11.62 1.32
CA GLU A 348 -2.41 -12.65 1.38
C GLU A 348 -2.01 -13.02 2.82
N MET A 349 -2.31 -12.17 3.80
CA MET A 349 -2.01 -12.47 5.19
C MET A 349 -2.87 -13.63 5.72
N GLY A 350 -2.26 -14.51 6.51
CA GLY A 350 -2.93 -15.69 7.07
C GLY A 350 -2.88 -16.96 6.21
N LYS A 351 -2.26 -16.91 5.03
CA LYS A 351 -1.87 -18.09 4.24
C LYS A 351 -0.47 -18.55 4.68
N GLY A 352 -0.07 -19.78 4.32
CA GLY A 352 1.32 -20.24 4.54
C GLY A 352 2.31 -19.27 3.87
N GLN A 353 3.35 -18.86 4.59
CA GLN A 353 4.23 -17.77 4.17
C GLN A 353 5.71 -18.20 4.08
N SER A 354 6.09 -19.29 4.74
CA SER A 354 7.49 -19.72 4.86
C SER A 354 8.16 -20.15 3.55
N ASP A 355 7.38 -20.46 2.54
CA ASP A 355 7.81 -20.82 1.18
C ASP A 355 7.52 -19.74 0.15
N SER A 356 7.28 -18.53 0.61
CA SER A 356 6.85 -17.41 -0.24
C SER A 356 7.84 -16.25 -0.21
N VAL A 357 8.04 -15.64 -1.37
CA VAL A 357 8.69 -14.33 -1.53
C VAL A 357 7.62 -13.28 -1.76
N PHE A 358 7.56 -12.29 -0.90
CA PHE A 358 6.74 -11.10 -1.07
C PHE A 358 7.60 -9.99 -1.66
N VAL A 359 7.21 -9.48 -2.81
CA VAL A 359 7.87 -8.37 -3.48
C VAL A 359 6.98 -7.15 -3.40
N PHE A 360 7.51 -6.06 -2.87
CA PHE A 360 6.81 -4.77 -2.78
C PHE A 360 7.50 -3.76 -3.68
N ASP A 361 6.70 -3.05 -4.48
CA ASP A 361 7.17 -1.99 -5.35
C ASP A 361 6.74 -0.63 -4.79
N GLU A 362 7.71 0.12 -4.27
CA GLU A 362 7.57 1.45 -3.67
C GLU A 362 6.37 1.58 -2.70
N PRO A 363 6.29 0.74 -1.64
CA PRO A 363 5.12 0.67 -0.78
C PRO A 363 4.93 1.88 0.15
N THR A 364 5.89 2.78 0.24
CA THR A 364 5.78 4.00 1.06
C THR A 364 5.19 5.19 0.30
N ILE A 365 4.96 5.05 -1.01
CA ILE A 365 4.39 6.14 -1.81
C ILE A 365 3.07 6.63 -1.19
N GLY A 366 3.01 7.93 -0.93
CA GLY A 366 1.82 8.57 -0.37
C GLY A 366 1.53 8.21 1.09
N LEU A 367 2.50 7.68 1.85
CA LEU A 367 2.33 7.35 3.26
C LEU A 367 2.87 8.44 4.19
N HIS A 368 2.07 8.77 5.19
CA HIS A 368 2.56 9.53 6.33
C HIS A 368 3.62 8.70 7.10
N PRO A 369 4.67 9.31 7.70
CA PRO A 369 5.70 8.58 8.46
C PRO A 369 5.17 7.59 9.52
N LEU A 370 4.04 7.88 10.16
CA LEU A 370 3.36 6.92 11.07
C LEU A 370 2.86 5.66 10.36
N ASP A 371 2.40 5.79 9.12
CA ASP A 371 1.95 4.64 8.32
C ASP A 371 3.16 3.82 7.86
N VAL A 372 4.32 4.46 7.61
CA VAL A 372 5.58 3.76 7.33
C VAL A 372 5.99 2.89 8.52
N GLN A 373 5.87 3.39 9.77
CA GLN A 373 6.11 2.56 10.96
C GLN A 373 5.19 1.34 11.01
N THR A 374 3.90 1.54 10.71
CA THR A 374 2.91 0.44 10.65
C THR A 374 3.30 -0.59 9.58
N LEU A 375 3.72 -0.14 8.40
CA LEU A 375 4.17 -1.00 7.31
C LEU A 375 5.42 -1.81 7.69
N LEU A 376 6.39 -1.19 8.35
CA LEU A 376 7.57 -1.89 8.89
C LEU A 376 7.20 -2.98 9.88
N GLY A 377 6.21 -2.75 10.74
CA GLY A 377 5.64 -3.77 11.63
C GLY A 377 5.03 -4.95 10.88
N VAL A 378 4.41 -4.69 9.73
CA VAL A 378 3.87 -5.74 8.86
C VAL A 378 4.98 -6.54 8.17
N PHE A 379 6.04 -5.88 7.69
CA PHE A 379 7.21 -6.59 7.16
C PHE A 379 7.84 -7.50 8.21
N GLN A 380 7.96 -7.02 9.48
CA GLN A 380 8.43 -7.86 10.57
C GLN A 380 7.53 -9.09 10.77
N ALA A 381 6.21 -8.90 10.78
CA ALA A 381 5.27 -10.01 10.95
C ALA A 381 5.36 -11.04 9.79
N LEU A 382 5.62 -10.61 8.56
CA LEU A 382 5.86 -11.51 7.42
C LEU A 382 7.16 -12.32 7.63
N VAL A 383 8.25 -11.64 8.00
CA VAL A 383 9.56 -12.29 8.28
C VAL A 383 9.45 -13.25 9.45
N ASP A 384 8.76 -12.90 10.53
CA ASP A 384 8.54 -13.77 11.71
C ASP A 384 7.74 -15.03 11.35
N ASN A 385 6.87 -14.94 10.33
CA ASN A 385 6.15 -16.08 9.76
C ASN A 385 6.97 -16.87 8.71
N GLY A 386 8.25 -16.55 8.55
CA GLY A 386 9.19 -17.25 7.68
C GLY A 386 9.19 -16.78 6.22
N ALA A 387 8.45 -15.74 5.87
CA ALA A 387 8.46 -15.17 4.51
C ALA A 387 9.79 -14.49 4.19
N THR A 388 10.19 -14.54 2.92
CA THR A 388 11.22 -13.65 2.37
C THR A 388 10.54 -12.38 1.87
N VAL A 389 11.01 -11.22 2.30
CA VAL A 389 10.43 -9.92 1.93
C VAL A 389 11.46 -9.14 1.12
N LEU A 390 11.10 -8.76 -0.09
CA LEU A 390 11.91 -7.93 -0.99
C LEU A 390 11.16 -6.64 -1.28
N VAL A 391 11.77 -5.51 -1.04
CA VAL A 391 11.15 -4.19 -1.21
C VAL A 391 11.99 -3.34 -2.15
N ILE A 392 11.40 -2.83 -3.22
CA ILE A 392 12.01 -1.78 -4.03
C ILE A 392 11.65 -0.46 -3.33
N GLU A 393 12.63 0.26 -2.81
CA GLU A 393 12.40 1.47 -2.03
C GLU A 393 13.57 2.43 -2.03
N HIS A 394 13.24 3.70 -1.77
CA HIS A 394 14.20 4.77 -1.55
C HIS A 394 13.91 5.58 -0.26
N ASP A 395 12.86 5.22 0.46
CA ASP A 395 12.60 5.75 1.79
C ASP A 395 13.68 5.30 2.78
N LEU A 396 14.34 6.28 3.43
CA LEU A 396 15.47 6.03 4.31
C LEU A 396 15.08 5.25 5.57
N ASP A 397 13.85 5.35 6.03
CA ASP A 397 13.40 4.65 7.22
C ASP A 397 13.16 3.17 6.93
N VAL A 398 12.68 2.84 5.73
CA VAL A 398 12.60 1.45 5.26
C VAL A 398 14.00 0.87 5.04
N ILE A 399 14.90 1.63 4.38
CA ILE A 399 16.27 1.21 4.12
C ILE A 399 17.02 0.91 5.42
N ARG A 400 16.91 1.79 6.42
CA ARG A 400 17.53 1.63 7.75
C ARG A 400 17.01 0.44 8.53
N ASN A 401 15.79 0.00 8.28
CA ASN A 401 15.16 -1.15 8.92
C ASN A 401 15.36 -2.47 8.14
N ALA A 402 16.07 -2.48 7.01
CA ALA A 402 16.37 -3.68 6.24
C ALA A 402 17.37 -4.60 6.96
N ASP A 403 17.27 -5.90 6.74
CA ASP A 403 18.31 -6.87 7.12
C ASP A 403 19.46 -6.86 6.11
N TYR A 404 19.12 -6.59 4.84
CA TYR A 404 20.05 -6.57 3.72
C TYR A 404 19.62 -5.54 2.68
N ILE A 405 20.60 -4.90 2.05
CA ILE A 405 20.38 -3.87 1.03
C ILE A 405 21.13 -4.27 -0.23
N ILE A 406 20.48 -4.04 -1.38
CA ILE A 406 21.08 -4.12 -2.70
C ILE A 406 20.97 -2.72 -3.30
N ASP A 407 22.07 -2.01 -3.44
CA ASP A 407 22.12 -0.66 -3.99
C ASP A 407 22.49 -0.70 -5.47
N MET A 408 21.61 -0.11 -6.30
CA MET A 408 21.76 -0.08 -7.75
C MET A 408 22.09 1.33 -8.24
N GLY A 409 23.10 1.41 -9.09
CA GLY A 409 23.57 2.70 -9.58
C GLY A 409 24.70 2.58 -10.58
N PRO A 410 25.67 3.53 -10.52
CA PRO A 410 25.69 4.74 -9.67
C PRO A 410 24.74 5.86 -10.11
N GLY A 411 24.27 5.83 -11.36
CA GLY A 411 23.37 6.82 -11.95
C GLY A 411 22.12 6.18 -12.54
N GLY A 412 21.32 6.97 -13.24
CA GLY A 412 20.16 6.51 -14.02
C GLY A 412 20.53 6.31 -15.51
N GLY A 413 19.71 5.53 -16.23
CA GLY A 413 19.91 5.28 -17.66
C GLY A 413 21.20 4.50 -17.96
N GLU A 414 21.99 4.96 -18.95
CA GLU A 414 23.19 4.26 -19.41
C GLU A 414 24.32 4.22 -18.36
N GLU A 415 24.36 5.19 -17.44
CA GLU A 415 25.33 5.26 -16.34
C GLU A 415 24.94 4.32 -15.18
N GLY A 416 23.70 3.86 -15.13
CA GLY A 416 23.18 2.94 -14.12
C GLY A 416 23.30 1.46 -14.51
N GLY A 417 22.39 0.67 -13.95
CA GLY A 417 22.20 -0.73 -14.30
C GLY A 417 23.23 -1.69 -13.72
N ARG A 418 23.91 -1.30 -12.63
CA ARG A 418 24.87 -2.13 -11.91
C ARG A 418 24.51 -2.21 -10.44
N VAL A 419 24.90 -3.30 -9.81
CA VAL A 419 24.94 -3.37 -8.35
C VAL A 419 26.19 -2.66 -7.88
N VAL A 420 26.02 -1.57 -7.12
CA VAL A 420 27.10 -0.73 -6.57
C VAL A 420 27.59 -1.31 -5.25
N ALA A 421 26.64 -1.69 -4.40
CA ALA A 421 26.94 -2.24 -3.09
C ALA A 421 25.85 -3.23 -2.64
N CYS A 422 26.26 -4.21 -1.83
CA CYS A 422 25.34 -5.12 -1.13
C CYS A 422 25.84 -5.31 0.29
N GLY A 423 24.90 -5.36 1.26
CA GLY A 423 25.27 -5.60 2.65
C GLY A 423 24.20 -5.20 3.65
N THR A 424 24.53 -5.24 4.94
CA THR A 424 23.69 -4.69 6.00
C THR A 424 23.66 -3.15 5.92
N PRO A 425 22.68 -2.49 6.55
CA PRO A 425 22.63 -1.03 6.55
C PRO A 425 23.94 -0.36 6.98
N GLU A 426 24.64 -0.92 7.99
CA GLU A 426 25.92 -0.38 8.44
C GLU A 426 27.03 -0.53 7.38
N GLN A 427 27.02 -1.64 6.62
CA GLN A 427 28.00 -1.87 5.55
C GLN A 427 27.77 -0.91 4.38
N ILE A 428 26.51 -0.67 4.03
CA ILE A 428 26.13 0.27 2.98
C ILE A 428 26.49 1.71 3.40
N ALA A 429 26.16 2.11 4.63
CA ALA A 429 26.50 3.44 5.14
C ALA A 429 28.03 3.72 5.18
N ALA A 430 28.85 2.69 5.25
CA ALA A 430 30.31 2.78 5.23
C ALA A 430 30.91 2.73 3.81
N ASN A 431 30.10 2.50 2.77
CA ASN A 431 30.56 2.39 1.39
C ASN A 431 30.49 3.76 0.69
N GLU A 432 31.64 4.29 0.25
CA GLU A 432 31.75 5.60 -0.42
C GLU A 432 31.10 5.62 -1.82
N GLU A 433 30.86 4.46 -2.45
CA GLU A 433 30.22 4.37 -3.77
C GLU A 433 28.70 4.34 -3.68
N SER A 434 28.12 4.10 -2.49
CA SER A 434 26.68 4.13 -2.25
C SER A 434 26.19 5.57 -2.06
N VAL A 435 25.04 5.93 -2.64
CA VAL A 435 24.50 7.29 -2.68
C VAL A 435 23.43 7.53 -1.62
#